data_0e475585252c9b782beda81e2d5db476
#
_entry.id   0e475585252c9b782beda81e2d5db476
#
_cell.length_a   1.000
_cell.length_b   1.000
_cell.length_c   1.000
_cell.angle_alpha   90.00
_cell.angle_beta   90.00
_cell.angle_gamma   90.00
#
_symmetry.space_group_name_H-M   'P 1'
#
loop_
_entity.id
_entity.type
_entity.pdbx_description
1 polymer ?
#
loop_
_entity_poly.entity_id
_entity_poly.type
_entity_poly.pdbx_seq_one_letter_code
_entity_poly.pdbx_strand_id
1 'polypeptide(L)'
;MSPVEQTIGSKPTKAIRATSQRSDKPVAADRLRYGSREPVVSQHGRAVPKVAISTRLTTAFWYDPPISYCANYAGGSMDRVTKAYLDAFRAEQSVEKLSESDAFELFADYCVISDSYDDEFNVTDVHTGGGNDLGIDGIGVIVNGSLISSEEDMEGLLKITGSLDVTFCFIQAKTSSNFSGEQVMAFFDGVDEFFSETPSLPVNESVSLARNLMQSIYDNSLKFRRSKPQCRLSYVTTGQWTSDAYLGAKAVTRVARLKSTGLFSEVTFHPMGADEVHASYLRSKNSVTTEFSFPSKVLLPDIAGVSESYLGVISAPEFIKILSDSAGNIRKSLFNDNVRDFQEYDNSVNADIQRTLTDGAAKGRFVVLNNGITIVARELTTTRDKVTISDYQIVNGCQTSHVLFDQQEHLTEQVQVPLKIVATQDEDVVNSIVTATNRQTQVTNEDLYALGTFAKKLEGFLSSYNNDQRLYYERRSKQYNAVSGIKKVRIITKSQQIRSFAAMFLDEPHRSISYYADLQTQVGSRIFSDGHKMDPYYVSSYAHWNSSSATALFR
;
A
#
# COMPACT_ATOMS: atom_id res chain seq x y z
N MET A 1 -1.88 3.36 67.43
CA MET A 1 -2.73 4.41 68.01
C MET A 1 -3.69 4.85 66.93
N SER A 2 -4.85 4.24 66.92
CA SER A 2 -6.11 4.69 66.32
C SER A 2 -6.85 5.57 67.33
N PRO A 3 -8.06 6.05 67.05
CA PRO A 3 -8.76 6.56 65.82
C PRO A 3 -9.44 7.92 66.12
N VAL A 4 -10.27 8.46 65.25
CA VAL A 4 -11.62 8.99 65.53
C VAL A 4 -12.37 9.28 64.21
N GLU A 5 -13.47 8.59 64.15
CA GLU A 5 -14.69 8.75 63.39
C GLU A 5 -15.42 10.09 63.63
N GLN A 6 -16.30 10.45 62.73
CA GLN A 6 -17.75 10.71 62.85
C GLN A 6 -18.22 11.54 61.65
N THR A 7 -19.07 11.09 60.84
CA THR A 7 -20.50 10.74 60.73
C THR A 7 -21.46 11.87 60.36
N ILE A 8 -22.24 11.63 59.29
CA ILE A 8 -23.70 11.81 59.05
C ILE A 8 -24.26 13.19 58.65
N GLY A 9 -25.11 13.13 57.56
CA GLY A 9 -26.21 14.06 57.33
C GLY A 9 -26.63 14.08 55.87
N SER A 10 -27.32 13.18 55.32
CA SER A 10 -28.76 12.93 55.05
C SER A 10 -29.47 13.98 54.17
N LYS A 11 -30.08 13.44 53.11
CA LYS A 11 -31.06 13.92 52.13
C LYS A 11 -32.26 14.70 52.76
N PRO A 12 -33.15 15.41 51.97
CA PRO A 12 -34.04 14.72 51.04
C PRO A 12 -34.51 15.49 49.77
N THR A 13 -34.87 14.71 48.76
CA THR A 13 -35.90 14.68 47.75
C THR A 13 -37.00 15.75 47.77
N LYS A 14 -37.34 16.32 46.61
CA LYS A 14 -38.74 16.58 46.23
C LYS A 14 -38.93 16.52 44.71
N ALA A 15 -39.78 15.60 44.34
CA ALA A 15 -40.45 15.48 43.06
C ALA A 15 -41.70 16.35 43.03
N ILE A 16 -42.06 16.98 41.87
CA ILE A 16 -43.41 17.38 41.56
C ILE A 16 -43.71 17.01 40.11
N ARG A 17 -44.88 16.39 39.98
CA ARG A 17 -45.55 15.84 38.81
C ARG A 17 -46.28 16.89 37.97
N ALA A 18 -46.31 16.66 36.65
CA ALA A 18 -47.44 16.60 35.69
C ALA A 18 -48.52 17.68 35.61
N THR A 19 -48.82 18.02 34.38
CA THR A 19 -50.15 17.91 33.71
C THR A 19 -49.99 18.40 32.26
N SER A 20 -50.22 17.59 31.33
CA SER A 20 -51.23 17.34 30.28
C SER A 20 -52.16 18.52 29.94
N GLN A 21 -52.22 18.91 28.67
CA GLN A 21 -53.49 19.02 27.93
C GLN A 21 -53.29 19.03 26.41
N ARG A 22 -54.16 18.24 25.79
CA ARG A 22 -54.48 18.11 24.36
C ARG A 22 -55.37 19.28 23.89
N SER A 23 -55.31 19.57 22.58
CA SER A 23 -56.48 19.87 21.71
C SER A 23 -55.95 19.99 20.26
N ASP A 24 -56.23 19.04 19.44
CA ASP A 24 -57.36 18.91 18.49
C ASP A 24 -57.31 19.83 17.28
N LYS A 25 -57.33 19.17 16.16
CA LYS A 25 -57.53 19.50 14.73
C LYS A 25 -58.83 20.35 14.50
N PRO A 26 -59.29 20.71 13.25
CA PRO A 26 -58.88 20.23 11.91
C PRO A 26 -59.05 21.29 10.74
N VAL A 27 -58.71 20.79 9.48
CA VAL A 27 -59.41 20.95 8.19
C VAL A 27 -59.41 22.29 7.46
N ALA A 28 -58.91 22.33 6.24
CA ALA A 28 -59.73 22.48 5.03
C ALA A 28 -58.89 22.31 3.75
N ALA A 29 -59.41 21.50 2.90
CA ALA A 29 -59.08 21.34 1.48
C ALA A 29 -59.64 22.52 0.67
N ASP A 30 -58.97 22.83 -0.43
CA ASP A 30 -59.72 23.27 -1.60
C ASP A 30 -59.08 22.80 -2.92
N ARG A 31 -59.99 22.32 -3.73
CA ARG A 31 -59.83 21.80 -5.10
C ARG A 31 -60.00 22.92 -6.11
N LEU A 32 -59.56 22.63 -7.32
CA LEU A 32 -60.13 23.01 -8.64
C LEU A 32 -59.03 23.65 -9.54
N ARG A 33 -58.88 23.38 -10.85
CA ARG A 33 -59.65 22.66 -11.88
C ARG A 33 -58.75 22.45 -13.10
N TYR A 34 -58.93 21.33 -13.73
CA TYR A 34 -58.95 20.96 -15.14
C TYR A 34 -58.76 22.04 -16.22
N GLY A 35 -57.99 21.68 -17.23
CA GLY A 35 -57.98 22.26 -18.56
C GLY A 35 -57.39 21.30 -19.59
N SER A 36 -58.25 20.48 -20.17
CA SER A 36 -58.01 19.54 -21.26
C SER A 36 -57.77 20.22 -22.61
N ARG A 37 -56.86 19.68 -23.44
CA ARG A 37 -57.04 19.52 -24.89
C ARG A 37 -56.02 18.56 -25.47
N GLU A 38 -56.47 17.46 -26.01
CA GLU A 38 -55.87 16.54 -26.97
C GLU A 38 -56.21 17.01 -28.40
N PRO A 39 -55.78 16.21 -29.47
CA PRO A 39 -54.44 15.82 -29.92
C PRO A 39 -54.22 16.21 -31.42
N VAL A 40 -52.98 16.13 -31.90
CA VAL A 40 -52.75 15.95 -33.36
C VAL A 40 -51.68 14.86 -33.56
N VAL A 41 -52.04 13.86 -34.32
CA VAL A 41 -51.31 12.67 -34.75
C VAL A 41 -50.41 13.03 -35.93
N SER A 42 -49.13 12.61 -35.93
CA SER A 42 -48.51 11.98 -37.12
C SER A 42 -47.17 11.27 -36.77
N GLN A 43 -47.20 9.99 -36.88
CA GLN A 43 -46.30 9.01 -37.50
C GLN A 43 -44.78 9.08 -37.34
N HIS A 44 -44.29 7.92 -36.85
CA HIS A 44 -42.97 7.30 -37.08
C HIS A 44 -41.79 7.72 -36.21
N GLY A 45 -41.35 6.78 -35.34
CA GLY A 45 -40.04 6.77 -34.69
C GLY A 45 -40.10 6.25 -33.26
N ARG A 46 -39.85 4.97 -33.07
CA ARG A 46 -39.70 4.35 -31.74
C ARG A 46 -38.62 5.08 -30.93
N ALA A 47 -38.98 5.75 -29.87
CA ALA A 47 -38.07 6.28 -28.87
C ALA A 47 -37.88 5.27 -27.74
N VAL A 48 -36.65 4.84 -27.52
CA VAL A 48 -36.19 4.10 -26.36
C VAL A 48 -35.99 5.09 -25.21
N PRO A 49 -36.43 4.84 -23.97
CA PRO A 49 -36.23 5.78 -22.89
C PRO A 49 -34.75 5.84 -22.50
N LYS A 50 -34.16 7.02 -22.59
CA LYS A 50 -32.84 7.33 -22.03
C LYS A 50 -32.96 7.35 -20.51
N VAL A 51 -32.48 6.31 -19.86
CA VAL A 51 -32.11 6.36 -18.45
C VAL A 51 -30.84 7.20 -18.35
N ALA A 52 -30.91 8.36 -17.74
CA ALA A 52 -29.76 9.17 -17.43
C ALA A 52 -28.98 8.51 -16.29
N ILE A 53 -27.96 7.75 -16.62
CA ILE A 53 -26.94 7.31 -15.68
C ILE A 53 -25.92 8.45 -15.60
N SER A 54 -25.92 9.16 -14.48
CA SER A 54 -24.87 10.10 -14.12
C SER A 54 -23.60 9.29 -13.77
N THR A 55 -22.85 8.93 -14.77
CA THR A 55 -21.47 8.45 -14.61
C THR A 55 -20.58 9.68 -14.48
N ARG A 56 -20.17 10.03 -13.27
CA ARG A 56 -18.95 10.80 -13.07
C ARG A 56 -17.78 9.88 -13.46
N LEU A 57 -17.37 9.95 -14.71
CA LEU A 57 -16.07 9.49 -15.17
C LEU A 57 -15.04 10.45 -14.55
N THR A 58 -14.30 9.98 -13.57
CA THR A 58 -13.00 10.53 -13.22
C THR A 58 -12.14 10.42 -14.47
N THR A 59 -11.91 11.53 -15.14
CA THR A 59 -10.97 11.67 -16.23
C THR A 59 -9.56 11.47 -15.67
N ALA A 60 -9.06 10.25 -15.74
CA ALA A 60 -7.63 10.01 -15.72
C ALA A 60 -7.06 10.74 -16.95
N PHE A 61 -6.16 11.68 -16.72
CA PHE A 61 -5.42 12.36 -17.78
C PHE A 61 -4.58 11.31 -18.51
N TRP A 62 -5.01 10.97 -19.73
CA TRP A 62 -4.19 10.25 -20.68
C TRP A 62 -3.09 11.17 -21.16
N TYR A 63 -1.86 10.84 -20.85
CA TYR A 63 -0.69 11.41 -21.51
C TYR A 63 -0.61 10.76 -22.90
N ASP A 64 -0.90 11.51 -23.94
CA ASP A 64 -0.65 11.09 -25.33
C ASP A 64 0.86 11.13 -25.58
N PRO A 65 1.53 9.99 -25.79
CA PRO A 65 2.90 10.00 -26.29
C PRO A 65 2.88 10.28 -27.80
N PRO A 66 3.87 10.99 -28.35
CA PRO A 66 3.92 11.31 -29.76
C PRO A 66 4.19 10.06 -30.61
N ILE A 67 3.28 9.87 -31.54
CA ILE A 67 3.29 9.13 -32.82
C ILE A 67 4.49 8.22 -33.10
N SER A 68 4.17 6.93 -33.07
CA SER A 68 4.51 5.81 -33.97
C SER A 68 5.84 5.80 -34.70
N TYR A 69 6.66 4.83 -34.32
CA TYR A 69 7.38 4.03 -35.29
C TYR A 69 6.74 2.64 -35.34
N CYS A 70 5.81 2.45 -36.28
CA CYS A 70 5.31 1.12 -36.63
C CYS A 70 6.40 0.38 -37.36
N ALA A 71 7.17 -0.44 -36.68
CA ALA A 71 7.89 -1.53 -37.31
C ALA A 71 7.01 -2.78 -37.18
N ASN A 72 6.42 -3.22 -38.27
CA ASN A 72 5.79 -4.52 -38.43
C ASN A 72 6.84 -5.61 -38.13
N TYR A 73 6.80 -6.18 -36.93
CA TYR A 73 7.44 -7.46 -36.63
C TYR A 73 6.40 -8.56 -36.76
N ALA A 74 6.37 -9.22 -37.89
CA ALA A 74 5.71 -10.51 -38.06
C ALA A 74 6.59 -11.58 -37.41
N GLY A 75 6.09 -12.17 -36.32
CA GLY A 75 6.73 -13.31 -35.62
C GLY A 75 6.87 -13.07 -34.13
N GLY A 76 6.10 -13.77 -33.32
CA GLY A 76 5.92 -13.73 -31.87
C GLY A 76 7.15 -13.80 -30.95
N SER A 77 8.15 -12.96 -31.16
CA SER A 77 9.27 -12.79 -30.25
C SER A 77 9.10 -11.49 -29.47
N MET A 78 9.41 -11.56 -28.16
CA MET A 78 9.52 -10.41 -27.27
C MET A 78 10.37 -9.31 -27.92
N ASP A 79 9.96 -8.04 -27.82
CA ASP A 79 10.73 -6.92 -28.34
C ASP A 79 12.06 -6.73 -27.59
N ARG A 80 13.01 -6.03 -28.21
CA ARG A 80 14.35 -5.87 -27.67
C ARG A 80 14.40 -5.13 -26.34
N VAL A 81 13.49 -4.22 -26.09
CA VAL A 81 13.48 -3.40 -24.86
C VAL A 81 12.94 -4.23 -23.71
N THR A 82 11.82 -4.93 -23.90
CA THR A 82 11.27 -5.89 -22.94
C THR A 82 12.30 -6.96 -22.59
N LYS A 83 12.99 -7.49 -23.62
CA LYS A 83 14.04 -8.49 -23.40
C LYS A 83 15.20 -7.94 -22.57
N ALA A 84 15.64 -6.71 -22.83
CA ALA A 84 16.72 -6.10 -22.06
C ALA A 84 16.33 -5.90 -20.59
N TYR A 85 15.10 -5.50 -20.30
CA TYR A 85 14.60 -5.39 -18.92
C TYR A 85 14.44 -6.76 -18.25
N LEU A 86 13.94 -7.76 -18.97
CA LEU A 86 13.86 -9.13 -18.48
C LEU A 86 15.26 -9.70 -18.15
N ASP A 87 16.25 -9.47 -19.03
CA ASP A 87 17.62 -9.93 -18.78
C ASP A 87 18.27 -9.22 -17.59
N ALA A 88 18.00 -7.91 -17.42
CA ALA A 88 18.43 -7.17 -16.22
C ALA A 88 17.76 -7.72 -14.94
N PHE A 89 16.46 -7.95 -14.97
CA PHE A 89 15.71 -8.56 -13.87
C PHE A 89 16.26 -9.96 -13.51
N ARG A 90 16.50 -10.80 -14.53
CA ARG A 90 17.07 -12.16 -14.33
C ARG A 90 18.41 -12.10 -13.61
N ALA A 91 19.29 -11.18 -14.00
CA ALA A 91 20.58 -10.99 -13.37
C ALA A 91 20.46 -10.51 -11.91
N GLU A 92 19.53 -9.60 -11.63
CA GLU A 92 19.29 -9.07 -10.27
C GLU A 92 18.68 -10.11 -9.34
N GLN A 93 17.73 -10.89 -9.83
CA GLN A 93 17.05 -11.95 -9.05
C GLN A 93 17.83 -13.27 -9.04
N SER A 94 18.94 -13.36 -9.78
CA SER A 94 19.74 -14.59 -9.93
C SER A 94 18.95 -15.77 -10.50
N VAL A 95 18.04 -15.50 -11.43
CA VAL A 95 17.17 -16.48 -12.12
C VAL A 95 17.55 -16.65 -13.60
N GLU A 96 18.82 -16.47 -13.95
CA GLU A 96 19.32 -16.56 -15.34
C GLU A 96 19.11 -17.94 -15.97
N LYS A 97 18.94 -18.98 -15.15
CA LYS A 97 18.75 -20.38 -15.59
C LYS A 97 17.32 -20.72 -15.98
N LEU A 98 16.35 -19.91 -15.60
CA LEU A 98 14.94 -20.15 -15.95
C LEU A 98 14.73 -19.99 -17.45
N SER A 99 13.69 -20.65 -17.97
CA SER A 99 13.23 -20.41 -19.33
C SER A 99 12.81 -18.93 -19.51
N GLU A 100 12.71 -18.47 -20.76
CA GLU A 100 12.24 -17.09 -21.03
C GLU A 100 10.79 -16.90 -20.54
N SER A 101 9.94 -17.92 -20.66
CA SER A 101 8.55 -17.88 -20.18
C SER A 101 8.48 -17.77 -18.66
N ASP A 102 9.13 -18.68 -17.94
CA ASP A 102 9.08 -18.70 -16.47
C ASP A 102 9.71 -17.42 -15.88
N ALA A 103 10.79 -16.94 -16.49
CA ALA A 103 11.40 -15.68 -16.08
C ALA A 103 10.49 -14.47 -16.35
N PHE A 104 9.69 -14.49 -17.43
CA PHE A 104 8.75 -13.43 -17.74
C PHE A 104 7.55 -13.43 -16.79
N GLU A 105 7.07 -14.59 -16.35
CA GLU A 105 6.05 -14.72 -15.32
C GLU A 105 6.51 -14.07 -14.02
N LEU A 106 7.70 -14.43 -13.52
CA LEU A 106 8.30 -13.77 -12.34
C LEU A 106 8.51 -12.26 -12.52
N PHE A 107 8.92 -11.83 -13.72
CA PHE A 107 9.11 -10.43 -14.04
C PHE A 107 7.78 -9.65 -14.01
N ALA A 108 6.72 -10.23 -14.53
CA ALA A 108 5.38 -9.67 -14.49
C ALA A 108 4.86 -9.58 -13.05
N ASP A 109 5.01 -10.66 -12.26
CA ASP A 109 4.66 -10.68 -10.84
C ASP A 109 5.37 -9.56 -10.08
N TYR A 110 6.69 -9.42 -10.30
CA TYR A 110 7.47 -8.36 -9.67
C TYR A 110 6.97 -6.96 -10.06
N CYS A 111 6.72 -6.71 -11.35
CA CYS A 111 6.25 -5.41 -11.83
C CYS A 111 4.88 -5.06 -11.23
N VAL A 112 3.91 -5.99 -11.30
CA VAL A 112 2.54 -5.75 -10.84
C VAL A 112 2.48 -5.54 -9.33
N ILE A 113 3.20 -6.37 -8.56
CA ILE A 113 3.20 -6.23 -7.10
C ILE A 113 3.92 -4.96 -6.67
N SER A 114 5.03 -4.58 -7.34
CA SER A 114 5.75 -3.33 -7.06
C SER A 114 4.92 -2.07 -7.31
N ASP A 115 3.87 -2.14 -8.13
CA ASP A 115 2.90 -1.03 -8.31
C ASP A 115 1.91 -0.90 -7.14
N SER A 116 1.82 -1.91 -6.30
CA SER A 116 0.87 -1.98 -5.17
C SER A 116 1.54 -2.13 -3.80
N TYR A 117 2.83 -2.47 -3.80
CA TYR A 117 3.64 -2.70 -2.61
C TYR A 117 5.02 -2.07 -2.77
N ASP A 118 5.35 -1.15 -1.91
CA ASP A 118 6.55 -0.30 -2.06
C ASP A 118 7.83 -0.90 -1.45
N ASP A 119 7.72 -1.88 -0.54
CA ASP A 119 8.89 -2.51 0.08
C ASP A 119 9.47 -3.63 -0.78
N GLU A 120 10.71 -4.03 -0.49
CA GLU A 120 11.34 -5.17 -1.14
C GLU A 120 10.66 -6.48 -0.72
N PHE A 121 10.43 -7.36 -1.68
CA PHE A 121 9.84 -8.67 -1.46
C PHE A 121 10.52 -9.74 -2.31
N ASN A 122 10.39 -10.97 -1.90
CA ASN A 122 10.82 -12.10 -2.70
C ASN A 122 9.72 -12.46 -3.69
N VAL A 123 9.97 -12.29 -4.98
CA VAL A 123 8.96 -12.54 -6.02
C VAL A 123 8.47 -14.00 -6.02
N THR A 124 9.25 -14.96 -5.55
CA THR A 124 8.83 -16.35 -5.45
C THR A 124 7.71 -16.58 -4.41
N ASP A 125 7.52 -15.68 -3.46
CA ASP A 125 6.47 -15.78 -2.45
C ASP A 125 5.08 -15.41 -3.01
N VAL A 126 5.07 -14.74 -4.17
CA VAL A 126 3.87 -14.35 -4.91
C VAL A 126 3.55 -15.32 -6.05
N HIS A 127 4.60 -15.91 -6.62
CA HIS A 127 4.51 -16.74 -7.81
C HIS A 127 3.80 -18.08 -7.51
N THR A 128 2.80 -18.41 -8.32
CA THR A 128 2.05 -19.67 -8.16
C THR A 128 2.65 -20.83 -8.93
N GLY A 129 3.26 -20.59 -10.08
CA GLY A 129 4.04 -21.48 -10.94
C GLY A 129 3.61 -22.94 -11.06
N GLY A 130 3.96 -23.62 -12.14
CA GLY A 130 3.64 -25.04 -12.35
C GLY A 130 2.17 -25.25 -12.74
N GLY A 131 1.74 -26.46 -13.05
CA GLY A 131 0.35 -26.74 -13.45
C GLY A 131 -0.65 -26.64 -12.29
N ASN A 132 -1.96 -26.64 -12.61
CA ASN A 132 -3.08 -26.50 -11.66
C ASN A 132 -3.08 -25.17 -10.88
N ASP A 133 -2.67 -24.10 -11.53
CA ASP A 133 -2.61 -22.74 -11.01
C ASP A 133 -3.88 -21.92 -11.29
N LEU A 134 -4.94 -22.54 -11.81
CA LEU A 134 -6.18 -21.88 -12.26
C LEU A 134 -5.97 -20.86 -13.41
N GLY A 135 -4.83 -20.91 -14.11
CA GLY A 135 -4.44 -19.89 -15.07
C GLY A 135 -4.07 -18.57 -14.40
N ILE A 136 -3.50 -18.63 -13.20
CA ILE A 136 -3.03 -17.50 -12.41
C ILE A 136 -1.55 -17.73 -12.14
N ASP A 137 -0.66 -16.93 -12.70
CA ASP A 137 0.78 -17.06 -12.57
C ASP A 137 1.30 -16.42 -11.27
N GLY A 138 0.56 -15.44 -10.70
CA GLY A 138 0.92 -14.82 -9.44
C GLY A 138 -0.29 -14.40 -8.59
N ILE A 139 -0.17 -14.57 -7.27
CA ILE A 139 -1.16 -14.14 -6.27
C ILE A 139 -0.45 -13.34 -5.18
N GLY A 140 -0.79 -12.05 -5.06
CA GLY A 140 -0.34 -11.20 -3.97
C GLY A 140 -1.50 -10.84 -3.05
N VAL A 141 -1.30 -11.04 -1.75
CA VAL A 141 -2.27 -10.62 -0.72
C VAL A 141 -1.64 -9.53 0.13
N ILE A 142 -2.17 -8.32 0.00
CA ILE A 142 -1.67 -7.15 0.74
C ILE A 142 -2.67 -6.83 1.83
N VAL A 143 -2.25 -6.93 3.09
CA VAL A 143 -3.06 -6.64 4.27
C VAL A 143 -2.42 -5.50 5.06
N ASN A 144 -3.17 -4.43 5.30
CA ASN A 144 -2.68 -3.24 5.99
C ASN A 144 -1.36 -2.69 5.42
N GLY A 145 -1.14 -2.88 4.09
CA GLY A 145 0.07 -2.49 3.36
C GLY A 145 1.26 -3.42 3.48
N SER A 146 1.11 -4.54 4.14
CA SER A 146 2.11 -5.60 4.17
C SER A 146 1.73 -6.70 3.20
N LEU A 147 2.67 -7.15 2.38
CA LEU A 147 2.52 -8.33 1.54
C LEU A 147 2.66 -9.56 2.44
N ILE A 148 1.65 -10.40 2.49
CA ILE A 148 1.61 -11.58 3.36
C ILE A 148 1.34 -12.85 2.56
N SER A 149 1.81 -13.98 3.07
CA SER A 149 1.65 -15.30 2.45
C SER A 149 1.08 -16.36 3.38
N SER A 150 0.82 -16.01 4.66
CA SER A 150 0.32 -16.95 5.67
C SER A 150 -0.85 -16.38 6.48
N GLU A 151 -1.68 -17.29 7.03
CA GLU A 151 -2.78 -16.92 7.93
C GLU A 151 -2.26 -16.28 9.21
N GLU A 152 -1.12 -16.75 9.70
CA GLU A 152 -0.50 -16.27 10.92
C GLU A 152 0.04 -14.83 10.78
N ASP A 153 0.56 -14.47 9.60
CA ASP A 153 0.93 -13.08 9.31
C ASP A 153 -0.30 -12.17 9.36
N MET A 154 -1.43 -12.62 8.80
CA MET A 154 -2.71 -11.90 8.87
C MET A 154 -3.19 -11.73 10.32
N GLU A 155 -3.18 -12.81 11.12
CA GLU A 155 -3.55 -12.74 12.54
C GLU A 155 -2.62 -11.81 13.33
N GLY A 156 -1.31 -11.85 13.03
CA GLY A 156 -0.32 -10.96 13.64
C GLY A 156 -0.63 -9.50 13.37
N LEU A 157 -0.90 -9.15 12.11
CA LEU A 157 -1.30 -7.80 11.71
C LEU A 157 -2.63 -7.39 12.37
N LEU A 158 -3.61 -8.30 12.41
CA LEU A 158 -4.89 -8.03 13.05
C LEU A 158 -4.76 -7.74 14.56
N LYS A 159 -3.87 -8.43 15.27
CA LYS A 159 -3.61 -8.18 16.70
C LYS A 159 -3.02 -6.78 16.94
N ILE A 160 -2.19 -6.28 16.01
CA ILE A 160 -1.55 -4.96 16.13
C ILE A 160 -2.51 -3.85 15.73
N THR A 161 -3.22 -4.00 14.62
CA THR A 161 -3.99 -2.93 13.98
C THR A 161 -5.47 -2.95 14.36
N GLY A 162 -5.99 -4.08 14.86
CA GLY A 162 -7.41 -4.26 15.19
C GLY A 162 -8.34 -4.36 14.01
N SER A 163 -7.88 -4.05 12.78
CA SER A 163 -8.69 -4.05 11.56
C SER A 163 -7.91 -4.56 10.35
N LEU A 164 -8.63 -4.88 9.27
CA LEU A 164 -8.09 -5.38 8.01
C LEU A 164 -8.45 -4.46 6.85
N ASP A 165 -7.44 -3.98 6.14
CA ASP A 165 -7.55 -3.33 4.82
C ASP A 165 -6.85 -4.23 3.82
N VAL A 166 -7.62 -4.91 2.96
CA VAL A 166 -7.14 -6.03 2.16
C VAL A 166 -7.23 -5.72 0.67
N THR A 167 -6.15 -6.03 -0.06
CA THR A 167 -6.11 -6.04 -1.52
C THR A 167 -5.59 -7.39 -2.00
N PHE A 168 -6.40 -8.06 -2.83
CA PHE A 168 -5.99 -9.24 -3.57
C PHE A 168 -5.50 -8.82 -4.96
N CYS A 169 -4.30 -9.25 -5.34
CA CYS A 169 -3.71 -9.04 -6.66
C CYS A 169 -3.56 -10.38 -7.36
N PHE A 170 -4.18 -10.53 -8.53
CA PHE A 170 -4.06 -11.72 -9.39
C PHE A 170 -3.36 -11.33 -10.68
N ILE A 171 -2.43 -12.17 -11.10
CA ILE A 171 -1.56 -11.90 -12.24
C ILE A 171 -1.55 -13.11 -13.18
N GLN A 172 -1.74 -12.85 -14.48
CA GLN A 172 -1.50 -13.82 -15.54
C GLN A 172 -0.55 -13.19 -16.55
N ALA A 173 0.55 -13.87 -16.86
CA ALA A 173 1.58 -13.39 -17.78
C ALA A 173 1.72 -14.30 -19.00
N LYS A 174 1.91 -13.70 -20.17
CA LYS A 174 2.17 -14.44 -21.42
C LYS A 174 3.24 -13.74 -22.24
N THR A 175 4.23 -14.50 -22.69
CA THR A 175 5.29 -14.00 -23.58
C THR A 175 4.79 -13.67 -25.00
N SER A 176 3.53 -13.97 -25.31
CA SER A 176 2.93 -13.61 -26.59
C SER A 176 2.74 -12.10 -26.72
N SER A 177 2.84 -11.59 -27.96
CA SER A 177 2.57 -10.19 -28.27
C SER A 177 1.07 -9.86 -28.42
N ASN A 178 0.17 -10.83 -28.21
CA ASN A 178 -1.26 -10.66 -28.42
C ASN A 178 -2.05 -10.91 -27.15
N PHE A 179 -3.04 -10.07 -26.88
CA PHE A 179 -4.05 -10.30 -25.86
C PHE A 179 -5.10 -11.31 -26.41
N SER A 180 -4.97 -12.58 -26.05
CA SER A 180 -5.93 -13.61 -26.43
C SER A 180 -7.21 -13.48 -25.62
N GLY A 181 -8.33 -13.26 -26.30
CA GLY A 181 -9.64 -13.16 -25.63
C GLY A 181 -10.04 -14.44 -24.90
N GLU A 182 -9.62 -15.60 -25.38
CA GLU A 182 -9.85 -16.89 -24.73
C GLU A 182 -9.06 -16.98 -23.42
N GLN A 183 -7.77 -16.67 -23.46
CA GLN A 183 -6.89 -16.73 -22.29
C GLN A 183 -7.27 -15.70 -21.22
N VAL A 184 -7.62 -14.47 -21.64
CA VAL A 184 -8.13 -13.45 -20.71
C VAL A 184 -9.40 -13.92 -20.02
N MET A 185 -10.32 -14.58 -20.76
CA MET A 185 -11.55 -15.10 -20.13
C MET A 185 -11.26 -16.30 -19.21
N ALA A 186 -10.33 -17.17 -19.57
CA ALA A 186 -9.89 -18.29 -18.71
C ALA A 186 -9.26 -17.78 -17.40
N PHE A 187 -8.50 -16.69 -17.45
CA PHE A 187 -7.98 -16.03 -16.25
C PHE A 187 -9.11 -15.55 -15.32
N PHE A 188 -10.14 -14.88 -15.86
CA PHE A 188 -11.31 -14.52 -15.06
C PHE A 188 -12.04 -15.73 -14.48
N ASP A 189 -12.18 -16.82 -15.25
CA ASP A 189 -12.80 -18.05 -14.76
C ASP A 189 -11.96 -18.69 -13.63
N GLY A 190 -10.62 -18.62 -13.71
CA GLY A 190 -9.73 -19.05 -12.64
C GLY A 190 -9.87 -18.23 -11.37
N VAL A 191 -10.02 -16.92 -11.47
CA VAL A 191 -10.26 -16.05 -10.30
C VAL A 191 -11.66 -16.29 -9.72
N ASP A 192 -12.70 -16.49 -10.55
CA ASP A 192 -14.03 -16.90 -10.09
C ASP A 192 -13.94 -18.22 -9.29
N GLU A 193 -13.18 -19.21 -9.78
CA GLU A 193 -12.96 -20.51 -9.10
C GLU A 193 -12.16 -20.35 -7.81
N PHE A 194 -11.17 -19.44 -7.77
CA PHE A 194 -10.40 -19.16 -6.56
C PHE A 194 -11.29 -18.71 -5.41
N PHE A 195 -12.30 -17.87 -5.66
CA PHE A 195 -13.25 -17.38 -4.65
C PHE A 195 -14.51 -18.26 -4.49
N SER A 196 -14.59 -19.39 -5.18
CA SER A 196 -15.73 -20.29 -5.08
C SER A 196 -15.83 -20.94 -3.70
N GLU A 197 -17.03 -20.94 -3.09
CA GLU A 197 -17.29 -21.69 -1.86
C GLU A 197 -17.22 -23.21 -2.07
N THR A 198 -17.44 -23.65 -3.30
CA THR A 198 -17.42 -25.06 -3.71
C THR A 198 -16.46 -25.26 -4.89
N PRO A 199 -15.15 -25.19 -4.65
CA PRO A 199 -14.18 -25.33 -5.74
C PRO A 199 -14.25 -26.70 -6.38
N SER A 200 -14.14 -26.72 -7.70
CA SER A 200 -14.29 -27.95 -8.51
C SER A 200 -12.98 -28.38 -9.17
N LEU A 201 -12.04 -27.44 -9.34
CA LEU A 201 -10.78 -27.71 -10.04
C LEU A 201 -9.66 -28.08 -9.07
N PRO A 202 -8.76 -29.01 -9.45
CA PRO A 202 -7.54 -29.27 -8.68
C PRO A 202 -6.63 -28.04 -8.71
N VAL A 203 -6.03 -27.73 -7.57
CA VAL A 203 -5.10 -26.62 -7.42
C VAL A 203 -3.75 -27.08 -6.89
N ASN A 204 -2.67 -26.37 -7.21
CA ASN A 204 -1.36 -26.59 -6.65
C ASN A 204 -1.25 -26.06 -5.21
N GLU A 205 -0.13 -26.34 -4.56
CA GLU A 205 0.10 -25.96 -3.16
C GLU A 205 0.05 -24.44 -2.94
N SER A 206 0.67 -23.65 -3.84
CA SER A 206 0.69 -22.18 -3.72
C SER A 206 -0.72 -21.58 -3.78
N VAL A 207 -1.56 -22.02 -4.72
CA VAL A 207 -2.95 -21.60 -4.82
C VAL A 207 -3.76 -22.07 -3.61
N SER A 208 -3.49 -23.30 -3.10
CA SER A 208 -4.17 -23.82 -1.92
C SER A 208 -3.87 -22.98 -0.67
N LEU A 209 -2.61 -22.61 -0.45
CA LEU A 209 -2.19 -21.76 0.66
C LEU A 209 -2.83 -20.36 0.56
N ALA A 210 -2.81 -19.75 -0.64
CA ALA A 210 -3.46 -18.47 -0.87
C ALA A 210 -4.98 -18.53 -0.63
N ARG A 211 -5.64 -19.65 -0.93
CA ARG A 211 -7.08 -19.87 -0.64
C ARG A 211 -7.35 -19.99 0.85
N ASN A 212 -6.51 -20.69 1.60
CA ASN A 212 -6.64 -20.78 3.05
C ASN A 212 -6.52 -19.38 3.69
N LEU A 213 -5.51 -18.61 3.26
CA LEU A 213 -5.36 -17.22 3.69
C LEU A 213 -6.59 -16.36 3.34
N MET A 214 -7.12 -16.49 2.11
CA MET A 214 -8.34 -15.80 1.71
C MET A 214 -9.53 -16.18 2.61
N GLN A 215 -9.72 -17.46 2.92
CA GLN A 215 -10.79 -17.91 3.80
C GLN A 215 -10.63 -17.32 5.20
N SER A 216 -9.44 -17.36 5.77
CA SER A 216 -9.13 -16.77 7.08
C SER A 216 -9.40 -15.26 7.12
N ILE A 217 -9.10 -14.54 6.04
CA ILE A 217 -9.42 -13.11 5.88
C ILE A 217 -10.93 -12.88 5.92
N TYR A 218 -11.73 -13.67 5.19
CA TYR A 218 -13.20 -13.51 5.18
C TYR A 218 -13.87 -13.98 6.48
N ASP A 219 -13.29 -14.96 7.19
CA ASP A 219 -13.76 -15.37 8.52
C ASP A 219 -13.63 -14.21 9.53
N ASN A 220 -12.68 -13.31 9.29
CA ASN A 220 -12.47 -12.07 10.04
C ASN A 220 -13.16 -10.84 9.42
N SER A 221 -14.20 -11.02 8.59
CA SER A 221 -14.86 -9.93 7.83
C SER A 221 -15.43 -8.80 8.69
N LEU A 222 -15.77 -9.04 9.94
CA LEU A 222 -16.20 -8.00 10.89
C LEU A 222 -15.09 -6.98 11.22
N LYS A 223 -13.86 -7.29 10.85
CA LYS A 223 -12.67 -6.45 11.07
C LYS A 223 -12.27 -5.66 9.81
N PHE A 224 -13.02 -5.73 8.73
CA PHE A 224 -12.71 -4.96 7.53
C PHE A 224 -12.86 -3.46 7.75
N ARG A 225 -11.78 -2.72 7.51
CA ARG A 225 -11.71 -1.27 7.70
C ARG A 225 -12.55 -0.49 6.68
N ARG A 226 -12.53 -0.92 5.41
CA ARG A 226 -13.24 -0.29 4.28
C ARG A 226 -14.45 -1.09 3.82
N SER A 227 -15.09 -1.79 4.71
CA SER A 227 -16.23 -2.67 4.46
C SER A 227 -15.96 -3.96 3.69
N LYS A 228 -15.05 -4.03 2.73
CA LYS A 228 -14.71 -5.22 1.92
C LYS A 228 -13.35 -5.09 1.25
N PRO A 229 -12.67 -6.22 0.95
CA PRO A 229 -11.42 -6.23 0.18
C PRO A 229 -11.54 -5.57 -1.19
N GLN A 230 -10.39 -5.14 -1.74
CA GLN A 230 -10.23 -4.80 -3.15
C GLN A 230 -9.70 -6.02 -3.92
N CYS A 231 -10.04 -6.14 -5.20
CA CYS A 231 -9.52 -7.17 -6.09
C CYS A 231 -8.95 -6.54 -7.36
N ARG A 232 -7.68 -6.77 -7.62
CA ARG A 232 -6.94 -6.27 -8.79
C ARG A 232 -6.52 -7.44 -9.65
N LEU A 233 -6.91 -7.40 -10.92
CA LEU A 233 -6.59 -8.41 -11.91
C LEU A 233 -5.68 -7.79 -12.96
N SER A 234 -4.49 -8.34 -13.15
CA SER A 234 -3.53 -7.88 -14.16
C SER A 234 -3.24 -8.98 -15.15
N TYR A 235 -3.49 -8.70 -16.43
CA TYR A 235 -3.14 -9.61 -17.52
C TYR A 235 -1.99 -8.99 -18.33
N VAL A 236 -0.84 -9.63 -18.29
CA VAL A 236 0.44 -9.08 -18.75
C VAL A 236 0.89 -9.78 -20.03
N THR A 237 1.26 -9.01 -21.06
CA THR A 237 1.82 -9.54 -22.32
C THR A 237 3.02 -8.72 -22.78
N THR A 238 3.77 -9.23 -23.76
CA THR A 238 4.86 -8.50 -24.40
C THR A 238 4.38 -7.63 -25.57
N GLY A 239 3.08 -7.56 -25.83
CA GLY A 239 2.48 -6.75 -26.89
C GLY A 239 1.96 -5.40 -26.40
N GLN A 240 1.06 -4.81 -27.18
CA GLN A 240 0.38 -3.58 -26.83
C GLN A 240 -1.12 -3.83 -26.69
N TRP A 241 -1.72 -3.22 -25.66
CA TRP A 241 -3.17 -3.22 -25.53
C TRP A 241 -3.79 -2.23 -26.52
N THR A 242 -4.43 -2.75 -27.55
CA THR A 242 -5.05 -1.93 -28.62
C THR A 242 -6.47 -1.46 -28.30
N SER A 243 -6.92 -1.62 -27.05
CA SER A 243 -8.27 -1.27 -26.62
C SER A 243 -9.36 -1.92 -27.48
N ASP A 244 -9.20 -3.22 -27.81
CA ASP A 244 -10.21 -4.00 -28.53
C ASP A 244 -11.56 -3.86 -27.84
N ALA A 245 -12.52 -3.24 -28.52
CA ALA A 245 -13.83 -2.91 -27.96
C ALA A 245 -14.62 -4.17 -27.53
N TYR A 246 -14.44 -5.30 -28.23
CA TYR A 246 -15.12 -6.55 -27.90
C TYR A 246 -14.52 -7.23 -26.66
N LEU A 247 -13.20 -7.31 -26.62
CA LEU A 247 -12.49 -7.86 -25.45
C LEU A 247 -12.67 -6.97 -24.22
N GLY A 248 -12.59 -5.65 -24.40
CA GLY A 248 -12.86 -4.68 -23.34
C GLY A 248 -14.27 -4.80 -22.77
N ALA A 249 -15.30 -4.94 -23.61
CA ALA A 249 -16.68 -5.14 -23.17
C ALA A 249 -16.88 -6.46 -22.41
N LYS A 250 -16.21 -7.54 -22.83
CA LYS A 250 -16.18 -8.81 -22.09
C LYS A 250 -15.52 -8.67 -20.74
N ALA A 251 -14.36 -8.01 -20.65
CA ALA A 251 -13.66 -7.77 -19.40
C ALA A 251 -14.52 -6.96 -18.43
N VAL A 252 -15.16 -5.88 -18.88
CA VAL A 252 -16.11 -5.10 -18.09
C VAL A 252 -17.24 -5.96 -17.53
N THR A 253 -17.79 -6.89 -18.35
CA THR A 253 -18.84 -7.81 -17.91
C THR A 253 -18.34 -8.75 -16.82
N ARG A 254 -17.11 -9.27 -16.94
CA ARG A 254 -16.51 -10.16 -15.94
C ARG A 254 -16.21 -9.43 -14.64
N VAL A 255 -15.64 -8.22 -14.71
CA VAL A 255 -15.42 -7.35 -13.55
C VAL A 255 -16.75 -7.08 -12.83
N ALA A 256 -17.82 -6.74 -13.57
CA ALA A 256 -19.13 -6.52 -12.99
C ALA A 256 -19.69 -7.79 -12.31
N ARG A 257 -19.45 -8.98 -12.89
CA ARG A 257 -19.82 -10.27 -12.30
C ARG A 257 -19.09 -10.50 -10.98
N LEU A 258 -17.77 -10.39 -10.94
CA LEU A 258 -16.97 -10.51 -9.70
C LEU A 258 -17.45 -9.51 -8.64
N LYS A 259 -17.70 -8.25 -9.04
CA LYS A 259 -18.23 -7.23 -8.12
C LYS A 259 -19.62 -7.60 -7.58
N SER A 260 -20.46 -8.25 -8.39
CA SER A 260 -21.82 -8.67 -7.99
C SER A 260 -21.85 -9.83 -6.98
N THR A 261 -20.73 -10.53 -6.76
CA THR A 261 -20.60 -11.55 -5.70
C THR A 261 -20.76 -10.93 -4.30
N GLY A 262 -20.52 -9.64 -4.19
CA GLY A 262 -20.56 -8.93 -2.92
C GLY A 262 -19.34 -9.15 -2.04
N LEU A 263 -18.30 -9.83 -2.52
CA LEU A 263 -17.06 -10.07 -1.80
C LEU A 263 -16.16 -8.82 -1.75
N PHE A 264 -16.25 -7.95 -2.75
CA PHE A 264 -15.31 -6.84 -2.94
C PHE A 264 -15.98 -5.46 -2.85
N SER A 265 -15.24 -4.48 -2.34
CA SER A 265 -15.59 -3.06 -2.46
C SER A 265 -15.31 -2.56 -3.88
N GLU A 266 -14.22 -3.02 -4.48
CA GLU A 266 -13.79 -2.66 -5.81
C GLU A 266 -13.17 -3.86 -6.52
N VAL A 267 -13.40 -3.96 -7.82
CA VAL A 267 -12.74 -4.93 -8.72
C VAL A 267 -12.23 -4.16 -9.92
N THR A 268 -10.94 -4.26 -10.21
CA THR A 268 -10.29 -3.61 -11.36
C THR A 268 -9.60 -4.63 -12.25
N PHE A 269 -9.57 -4.36 -13.55
CA PHE A 269 -8.83 -5.16 -14.52
C PHE A 269 -7.84 -4.27 -15.28
N HIS A 270 -6.59 -4.68 -15.26
CA HIS A 270 -5.46 -3.97 -15.84
C HIS A 270 -4.80 -4.82 -16.93
N PRO A 271 -5.15 -4.65 -18.21
CA PRO A 271 -4.37 -5.22 -19.30
C PRO A 271 -3.05 -4.44 -19.41
N MET A 272 -1.92 -5.13 -19.26
CA MET A 272 -0.58 -4.55 -19.30
C MET A 272 0.19 -5.09 -20.48
N GLY A 273 0.53 -4.23 -21.42
CA GLY A 273 1.43 -4.52 -22.53
C GLY A 273 2.89 -4.19 -22.19
N ALA A 274 3.76 -4.25 -23.19
CA ALA A 274 5.18 -3.96 -23.02
C ALA A 274 5.44 -2.59 -22.40
N ASP A 275 4.75 -1.55 -22.85
CA ASP A 275 4.97 -0.18 -22.39
C ASP A 275 4.57 0.00 -20.93
N GLU A 276 3.45 -0.60 -20.49
CA GLU A 276 2.99 -0.57 -19.11
C GLU A 276 3.95 -1.35 -18.18
N VAL A 277 4.44 -2.51 -18.63
CA VAL A 277 5.42 -3.32 -17.89
C VAL A 277 6.75 -2.56 -17.77
N HIS A 278 7.23 -1.92 -18.84
CA HIS A 278 8.44 -1.09 -18.79
C HIS A 278 8.29 0.07 -17.81
N ALA A 279 7.16 0.77 -17.86
CA ALA A 279 6.88 1.87 -16.95
C ALA A 279 6.83 1.39 -15.49
N SER A 280 6.21 0.24 -15.22
CA SER A 280 6.16 -0.37 -13.89
C SER A 280 7.56 -0.74 -13.39
N TYR A 281 8.35 -1.44 -14.22
CA TYR A 281 9.73 -1.80 -13.86
C TYR A 281 10.60 -0.59 -13.57
N LEU A 282 10.51 0.48 -14.39
CA LEU A 282 11.24 1.71 -14.15
C LEU A 282 10.78 2.41 -12.86
N ARG A 283 9.47 2.42 -12.57
CA ARG A 283 8.96 2.94 -11.28
C ARG A 283 9.50 2.17 -10.10
N SER A 284 9.60 0.83 -10.19
CA SER A 284 10.17 0.02 -9.11
C SER A 284 11.65 0.29 -8.86
N LYS A 285 12.39 0.81 -9.87
CA LYS A 285 13.82 1.17 -9.76
C LYS A 285 14.05 2.60 -9.29
N ASN A 286 13.12 3.49 -9.57
CA ASN A 286 13.28 4.90 -9.24
C ASN A 286 12.88 5.14 -7.77
N SER A 287 13.62 6.00 -7.10
CA SER A 287 13.21 6.53 -5.80
C SER A 287 11.88 7.27 -5.93
N VAL A 288 11.05 7.19 -4.89
CA VAL A 288 9.78 7.90 -4.86
C VAL A 288 10.03 9.39 -5.00
N THR A 289 9.52 9.98 -6.09
CA THR A 289 9.63 11.42 -6.35
C THR A 289 8.24 12.03 -6.46
N THR A 290 8.03 13.17 -5.82
CA THR A 290 6.74 13.89 -5.86
C THR A 290 6.97 15.39 -6.03
N GLU A 291 6.22 15.99 -6.97
CA GLU A 291 6.15 17.44 -7.17
C GLU A 291 4.81 17.98 -6.61
N PHE A 292 4.88 19.06 -5.85
CA PHE A 292 3.72 19.72 -5.27
C PHE A 292 3.94 21.22 -5.14
N SER A 293 2.86 21.98 -4.92
CA SER A 293 2.89 23.42 -4.72
C SER A 293 3.03 23.76 -3.23
N PHE A 294 4.06 24.55 -2.88
CA PHE A 294 4.32 25.00 -1.51
C PHE A 294 4.64 26.50 -1.47
N PRO A 295 3.66 27.35 -1.72
CA PRO A 295 3.87 28.80 -1.84
C PRO A 295 4.21 29.47 -0.51
N SER A 296 3.64 28.99 0.60
CA SER A 296 3.79 29.60 1.93
C SER A 296 4.90 28.88 2.73
N LYS A 297 6.14 28.93 2.24
CA LYS A 297 7.30 28.32 2.88
C LYS A 297 8.40 29.34 3.19
N VAL A 298 9.17 29.04 4.24
CA VAL A 298 10.35 29.81 4.65
C VAL A 298 11.54 28.85 4.68
N LEU A 299 12.63 29.25 4.05
CA LEU A 299 13.92 28.55 4.14
C LEU A 299 14.44 28.69 5.57
N LEU A 300 14.82 27.58 6.18
CA LEU A 300 15.47 27.58 7.49
C LEU A 300 16.96 27.94 7.34
N PRO A 301 17.61 28.44 8.40
CA PRO A 301 19.05 28.68 8.40
C PRO A 301 19.86 27.44 8.07
N ASP A 302 21.10 27.63 7.61
CA ASP A 302 22.04 26.55 7.33
C ASP A 302 22.27 25.69 8.59
N ILE A 303 22.10 24.39 8.43
CA ILE A 303 22.24 23.37 9.48
C ILE A 303 23.28 22.35 9.00
N ALA A 304 24.25 22.03 9.84
CA ALA A 304 25.26 21.04 9.52
C ALA A 304 24.59 19.66 9.20
N GLY A 305 25.00 19.06 8.10
CA GLY A 305 24.45 17.79 7.64
C GLY A 305 23.09 17.89 6.92
N VAL A 306 22.51 19.10 6.76
CA VAL A 306 21.27 19.36 6.02
C VAL A 306 21.59 20.14 4.77
N SER A 307 21.16 19.65 3.61
CA SER A 307 21.38 20.36 2.35
C SER A 307 20.43 21.55 2.19
N GLU A 308 19.18 21.38 2.55
CA GLU A 308 18.14 22.41 2.49
C GLU A 308 16.97 22.05 3.40
N SER A 309 16.30 23.02 4.02
CA SER A 309 15.12 22.76 4.85
C SER A 309 14.13 23.90 4.84
N TYR A 310 12.84 23.55 4.85
CA TYR A 310 11.73 24.50 4.81
C TYR A 310 10.72 24.25 5.92
N LEU A 311 10.13 25.33 6.39
CA LEU A 311 8.96 25.33 7.27
C LEU A 311 7.87 26.19 6.62
N GLY A 312 6.63 25.72 6.65
CA GLY A 312 5.53 26.47 6.09
C GLY A 312 4.17 25.82 6.25
N VAL A 313 3.22 26.24 5.44
CA VAL A 313 1.88 25.65 5.38
C VAL A 313 1.55 25.26 3.94
N ILE A 314 0.99 24.07 3.77
CA ILE A 314 0.58 23.52 2.48
C ILE A 314 -0.93 23.26 2.51
N SER A 315 -1.61 23.45 1.38
CA SER A 315 -3.01 23.06 1.30
C SER A 315 -3.15 21.54 1.36
N ALA A 316 -4.22 21.06 2.00
CA ALA A 316 -4.44 19.62 2.14
C ALA A 316 -4.54 18.88 0.80
N PRO A 317 -5.16 19.41 -0.27
CA PRO A 317 -5.13 18.77 -1.58
C PRO A 317 -3.71 18.61 -2.16
N GLU A 318 -2.82 19.59 -1.96
CA GLU A 318 -1.41 19.45 -2.38
C GLU A 318 -0.65 18.46 -1.50
N PHE A 319 -0.98 18.40 -0.19
CA PHE A 319 -0.39 17.42 0.71
C PHE A 319 -0.79 15.98 0.35
N ILE A 320 -2.02 15.74 -0.11
CA ILE A 320 -2.47 14.41 -0.57
C ILE A 320 -1.60 13.90 -1.74
N LYS A 321 -1.09 14.77 -2.62
CA LYS A 321 -0.15 14.34 -3.68
C LYS A 321 1.12 13.73 -3.13
N ILE A 322 1.59 14.20 -1.98
CA ILE A 322 2.78 13.65 -1.30
C ILE A 322 2.48 12.24 -0.77
N LEU A 323 1.25 12.00 -0.32
CA LEU A 323 0.83 10.72 0.26
C LEU A 323 0.46 9.66 -0.76
N SER A 324 0.06 10.08 -1.98
CA SER A 324 -0.58 9.17 -2.96
C SER A 324 0.42 8.55 -3.92
N ASP A 325 0.18 7.28 -4.27
CA ASP A 325 0.81 6.62 -5.40
C ASP A 325 0.12 7.00 -6.72
N SER A 326 0.60 6.46 -7.83
CA SER A 326 0.02 6.68 -9.17
C SER A 326 -1.39 6.10 -9.34
N ALA A 327 -1.79 5.18 -8.48
CA ALA A 327 -3.12 4.57 -8.45
C ALA A 327 -4.07 5.29 -7.48
N GLY A 328 -3.60 6.33 -6.77
CA GLY A 328 -4.39 7.09 -5.81
C GLY A 328 -4.51 6.43 -4.43
N ASN A 329 -3.67 5.43 -4.11
CA ASN A 329 -3.61 4.85 -2.77
C ASN A 329 -2.58 5.56 -1.92
N ILE A 330 -2.70 5.42 -0.58
CA ILE A 330 -1.68 5.94 0.33
C ILE A 330 -0.41 5.10 0.23
N ARG A 331 0.74 5.78 0.07
CA ARG A 331 2.07 5.16 0.12
C ARG A 331 2.43 4.85 1.55
N LYS A 332 2.31 3.58 1.94
CA LYS A 332 2.59 3.16 3.34
C LYS A 332 4.08 3.17 3.67
N SER A 333 4.94 2.93 2.69
CA SER A 333 6.39 3.04 2.82
C SER A 333 6.88 4.39 3.34
N LEU A 334 6.10 5.46 3.17
CA LEU A 334 6.42 6.78 3.71
C LEU A 334 6.45 6.84 5.24
N PHE A 335 5.92 5.84 5.93
CA PHE A 335 5.77 5.82 7.38
C PHE A 335 6.67 4.79 8.08
N ASN A 336 7.54 4.09 7.34
CA ASN A 336 8.37 3.00 7.87
C ASN A 336 9.30 3.41 9.02
N ASP A 337 9.79 4.65 9.02
CA ASP A 337 10.58 5.21 10.12
C ASP A 337 9.73 5.85 11.22
N ASN A 338 8.41 5.80 11.08
CA ASN A 338 7.52 6.30 12.13
C ASN A 338 7.27 5.18 13.15
N VAL A 339 7.67 5.40 14.38
CA VAL A 339 7.55 4.44 15.49
C VAL A 339 6.09 4.17 15.87
N ARG A 340 5.16 4.99 15.38
CA ARG A 340 3.72 4.83 15.61
C ARG A 340 3.03 4.32 14.35
N ASP A 341 2.57 3.09 14.39
CA ASP A 341 1.54 2.63 13.46
C ASP A 341 0.27 3.47 13.63
N PHE A 342 -0.48 3.60 12.53
CA PHE A 342 -1.77 4.29 12.56
C PHE A 342 -2.69 3.62 13.59
N GLN A 343 -3.00 4.34 14.65
CA GLN A 343 -4.02 3.94 15.62
C GLN A 343 -5.39 4.36 15.09
N GLU A 344 -6.32 3.43 15.04
CA GLU A 344 -7.66 3.63 14.48
C GLU A 344 -8.44 4.80 15.09
N TYR A 345 -9.63 5.08 14.53
CA TYR A 345 -10.52 6.16 14.92
C TYR A 345 -11.05 6.06 16.37
N ASP A 346 -10.88 4.91 17.04
CA ASP A 346 -11.11 4.78 18.48
C ASP A 346 -10.13 5.61 19.32
N ASN A 347 -9.06 6.12 18.70
CA ASN A 347 -8.21 7.11 19.32
C ASN A 347 -8.88 8.50 19.27
N SER A 348 -9.05 9.12 20.43
CA SER A 348 -9.65 10.45 20.57
C SER A 348 -9.01 11.52 19.68
N VAL A 349 -7.70 11.43 19.43
CA VAL A 349 -6.96 12.37 18.57
C VAL A 349 -7.42 12.26 17.12
N ASN A 350 -7.55 11.05 16.57
CA ASN A 350 -8.01 10.84 15.21
C ASN A 350 -9.47 11.28 15.02
N ALA A 351 -10.32 11.02 16.02
CA ALA A 351 -11.71 11.48 16.03
C ALA A 351 -11.81 13.02 16.05
N ASP A 352 -10.93 13.69 16.79
CA ASP A 352 -10.90 15.16 16.87
C ASP A 352 -10.40 15.79 15.55
N ILE A 353 -9.39 15.18 14.91
CA ILE A 353 -8.91 15.59 13.58
C ILE A 353 -10.05 15.45 12.56
N GLN A 354 -10.72 14.29 12.51
CA GLN A 354 -11.83 14.04 11.61
C GLN A 354 -12.98 15.04 11.82
N ARG A 355 -13.34 15.31 13.09
CA ARG A 355 -14.38 16.29 13.42
C ARG A 355 -14.02 17.68 12.91
N THR A 356 -12.75 18.10 13.05
CA THR A 356 -12.27 19.38 12.53
C THR A 356 -12.39 19.45 11.00
N LEU A 357 -12.16 18.36 10.28
CA LEU A 357 -12.26 18.31 8.82
C LEU A 357 -13.70 18.27 8.31
N THR A 358 -14.64 17.76 9.08
CA THR A 358 -16.06 17.69 8.70
C THR A 358 -16.84 18.94 9.09
N ASP A 359 -16.39 19.70 10.10
CA ASP A 359 -17.01 20.96 10.50
C ASP A 359 -16.54 22.11 9.61
N GLY A 360 -17.47 22.67 8.82
CA GLY A 360 -17.19 23.76 7.90
C GLY A 360 -16.58 25.01 8.53
N ALA A 361 -16.90 25.31 9.81
CA ALA A 361 -16.37 26.47 10.53
C ALA A 361 -14.96 26.19 11.13
N ALA A 362 -14.65 24.93 11.41
CA ALA A 362 -13.39 24.52 12.02
C ALA A 362 -12.27 24.29 11.00
N LYS A 363 -12.60 24.02 9.71
CA LYS A 363 -11.61 23.71 8.65
C LYS A 363 -10.48 24.73 8.57
N GLY A 364 -10.79 26.03 8.62
CA GLY A 364 -9.78 27.07 8.56
C GLY A 364 -8.88 27.17 9.82
N ARG A 365 -9.27 26.51 10.91
CA ARG A 365 -8.47 26.43 12.15
C ARG A 365 -7.57 25.22 12.21
N PHE A 366 -7.65 24.32 11.22
CA PHE A 366 -6.87 23.07 11.18
C PHE A 366 -5.38 23.35 11.40
N VAL A 367 -4.85 24.36 10.77
CA VAL A 367 -3.42 24.76 10.83
C VAL A 367 -2.92 25.08 12.25
N VAL A 368 -3.79 25.56 13.14
CA VAL A 368 -3.44 25.90 14.52
C VAL A 368 -3.83 24.83 15.53
N LEU A 369 -4.63 23.85 15.13
CA LEU A 369 -5.10 22.77 15.99
C LEU A 369 -4.22 21.50 15.85
N ASN A 370 -3.35 21.43 14.85
CA ASN A 370 -2.49 20.29 14.57
C ASN A 370 -1.00 20.63 14.72
N ASN A 371 -0.23 19.69 15.23
CA ASN A 371 1.22 19.85 15.47
C ASN A 371 2.05 19.88 14.17
N GLY A 372 1.43 19.62 13.02
CA GLY A 372 2.09 19.59 11.72
C GLY A 372 2.78 18.26 11.42
N ILE A 373 3.34 18.23 10.22
CA ILE A 373 3.97 17.05 9.63
C ILE A 373 5.44 17.35 9.36
N THR A 374 6.31 16.37 9.59
CA THR A 374 7.74 16.48 9.27
C THR A 374 8.10 15.41 8.26
N ILE A 375 8.65 15.85 7.13
CA ILE A 375 9.19 15.03 6.05
C ILE A 375 10.70 15.15 6.05
N VAL A 376 11.39 14.03 5.95
CA VAL A 376 12.81 13.95 5.63
C VAL A 376 12.93 13.41 4.20
N ALA A 377 13.71 14.09 3.36
CA ALA A 377 13.96 13.70 1.97
C ALA A 377 15.45 13.61 1.70
N ARG A 378 15.89 12.74 0.79
CA ARG A 378 17.30 12.71 0.35
C ARG A 378 17.64 13.85 -0.58
N GLU A 379 16.70 14.18 -1.46
CA GLU A 379 16.86 15.26 -2.42
C GLU A 379 15.63 16.17 -2.38
N LEU A 380 15.89 17.46 -2.52
CA LEU A 380 14.87 18.49 -2.59
C LEU A 380 15.29 19.50 -3.64
N THR A 381 14.39 19.84 -4.53
CA THR A 381 14.58 20.88 -5.52
C THR A 381 13.41 21.85 -5.47
N THR A 382 13.71 23.13 -5.46
CA THR A 382 12.70 24.19 -5.39
C THR A 382 12.76 25.09 -6.62
N THR A 383 11.66 25.25 -7.31
CA THR A 383 11.51 26.21 -8.42
C THR A 383 10.30 27.10 -8.14
N ARG A 384 10.51 28.27 -7.56
CA ARG A 384 9.46 29.20 -7.07
C ARG A 384 8.58 28.49 -6.02
N ASP A 385 7.30 28.30 -6.36
CA ASP A 385 6.33 27.66 -5.47
C ASP A 385 6.27 26.14 -5.61
N LYS A 386 6.88 25.58 -6.65
CA LYS A 386 6.96 24.15 -6.86
C LYS A 386 8.15 23.57 -6.11
N VAL A 387 7.88 22.50 -5.39
CA VAL A 387 8.85 21.71 -4.65
C VAL A 387 8.79 20.29 -5.17
N THR A 388 9.95 19.73 -5.47
CA THR A 388 10.12 18.31 -5.81
C THR A 388 10.96 17.68 -4.74
N ILE A 389 10.48 16.62 -4.13
CA ILE A 389 11.20 15.80 -3.16
C ILE A 389 11.38 14.39 -3.69
N SER A 390 12.53 13.79 -3.42
CA SER A 390 12.85 12.42 -3.83
C SER A 390 13.36 11.63 -2.64
N ASP A 391 13.02 10.36 -2.60
CA ASP A 391 13.40 9.40 -1.54
C ASP A 391 13.12 9.98 -0.16
N TYR A 392 11.84 10.12 0.16
CA TYR A 392 11.37 10.84 1.33
C TYR A 392 10.50 9.97 2.24
N GLN A 393 10.46 10.35 3.51
CA GLN A 393 9.69 9.68 4.55
C GLN A 393 9.00 10.71 5.46
N ILE A 394 7.85 10.32 6.01
CA ILE A 394 7.10 11.10 7.00
C ILE A 394 7.50 10.61 8.38
N VAL A 395 8.37 11.34 9.03
CA VAL A 395 8.92 10.97 10.35
C VAL A 395 8.08 11.47 11.52
N ASN A 396 7.14 12.39 11.26
CA ASN A 396 6.14 12.83 12.23
C ASN A 396 4.85 13.23 11.52
N GLY A 397 3.70 13.00 12.16
CA GLY A 397 2.38 13.31 11.63
C GLY A 397 1.67 12.14 10.97
N CYS A 398 2.05 10.89 11.24
CA CYS A 398 1.43 9.69 10.70
C CYS A 398 -0.10 9.69 10.87
N GLN A 399 -0.60 9.89 12.09
CA GLN A 399 -2.05 9.94 12.38
C GLN A 399 -2.76 11.01 11.55
N THR A 400 -2.20 12.23 11.53
CA THR A 400 -2.76 13.34 10.75
C THR A 400 -2.77 13.01 9.25
N SER A 401 -1.70 12.41 8.73
CA SER A 401 -1.58 12.03 7.32
C SER A 401 -2.63 11.00 6.90
N HIS A 402 -2.83 9.96 7.70
CA HIS A 402 -3.84 8.93 7.43
C HIS A 402 -5.26 9.50 7.49
N VAL A 403 -5.58 10.32 8.51
CA VAL A 403 -6.92 10.92 8.61
C VAL A 403 -7.18 11.89 7.45
N LEU A 404 -6.18 12.70 7.04
CA LEU A 404 -6.31 13.55 5.85
C LEU A 404 -6.55 12.72 4.59
N PHE A 405 -5.81 11.64 4.40
CA PHE A 405 -5.99 10.77 3.25
C PHE A 405 -7.38 10.12 3.23
N ASP A 406 -7.85 9.58 4.36
CA ASP A 406 -9.16 8.94 4.46
C ASP A 406 -10.32 9.92 4.27
N GLN A 407 -10.12 11.21 4.60
CA GLN A 407 -11.10 12.29 4.45
C GLN A 407 -10.89 13.14 3.19
N GLN A 408 -10.12 12.65 2.20
CA GLN A 408 -9.71 13.43 1.03
C GLN A 408 -10.91 14.05 0.25
N GLU A 409 -12.08 13.40 0.24
CA GLU A 409 -13.28 13.90 -0.40
C GLU A 409 -13.83 15.19 0.25
N HIS A 410 -13.48 15.44 1.51
CA HIS A 410 -13.90 16.61 2.29
C HIS A 410 -12.84 17.72 2.32
N LEU A 411 -11.66 17.48 1.74
CA LEU A 411 -10.57 18.45 1.76
C LEU A 411 -10.79 19.56 0.74
N THR A 412 -10.47 20.79 1.16
CA THR A 412 -10.49 21.98 0.34
C THR A 412 -9.20 22.76 0.57
N GLU A 413 -8.92 23.75 -0.30
CA GLU A 413 -7.79 24.69 -0.13
C GLU A 413 -7.81 25.47 1.19
N GLN A 414 -8.95 25.50 1.90
CA GLN A 414 -9.05 26.14 3.22
C GLN A 414 -8.38 25.33 4.33
N VAL A 415 -8.24 24.02 4.13
CA VAL A 415 -7.53 23.14 5.08
C VAL A 415 -6.05 23.28 4.82
N GLN A 416 -5.35 23.99 5.71
CA GLN A 416 -3.92 24.22 5.63
C GLN A 416 -3.19 23.33 6.65
N VAL A 417 -2.13 22.65 6.20
CA VAL A 417 -1.34 21.70 6.99
C VAL A 417 0.02 22.30 7.29
N PRO A 418 0.43 22.45 8.56
CA PRO A 418 1.81 22.84 8.85
C PRO A 418 2.78 21.74 8.41
N LEU A 419 3.78 22.12 7.63
CA LEU A 419 4.72 21.20 7.02
C LEU A 419 6.16 21.66 7.22
N LYS A 420 7.00 20.75 7.70
CA LYS A 420 8.45 20.89 7.74
C LYS A 420 9.08 19.85 6.81
N ILE A 421 9.96 20.29 5.92
CA ILE A 421 10.72 19.41 5.03
C ILE A 421 12.19 19.63 5.31
N VAL A 422 12.93 18.54 5.48
CA VAL A 422 14.37 18.54 5.70
C VAL A 422 15.03 17.65 4.67
N ALA A 423 15.87 18.23 3.81
CA ALA A 423 16.67 17.48 2.85
C ALA A 423 18.04 17.16 3.44
N THR A 424 18.32 15.88 3.63
CA THR A 424 19.59 15.41 4.19
C THR A 424 19.94 14.00 3.71
N GLN A 425 21.22 13.77 3.51
CA GLN A 425 21.80 12.43 3.32
C GLN A 425 22.53 11.94 4.58
N ASP A 426 22.59 12.78 5.63
CA ASP A 426 23.23 12.46 6.90
C ASP A 426 22.25 11.70 7.82
N GLU A 427 22.55 10.44 8.04
CA GLU A 427 21.79 9.51 8.86
C GLU A 427 21.65 9.95 10.33
N ASP A 428 22.67 10.61 10.87
CA ASP A 428 22.63 11.03 12.27
C ASP A 428 21.66 12.21 12.44
N VAL A 429 21.53 13.04 11.41
CA VAL A 429 20.51 14.09 11.35
C VAL A 429 19.13 13.46 11.25
N VAL A 430 18.93 12.47 10.37
CA VAL A 430 17.63 11.75 10.24
C VAL A 430 17.24 11.15 11.58
N ASN A 431 18.11 10.34 12.20
CA ASN A 431 17.85 9.69 13.48
C ASN A 431 17.56 10.70 14.60
N SER A 432 18.24 11.84 14.61
CA SER A 432 18.01 12.91 15.58
C SER A 432 16.63 13.53 15.40
N ILE A 433 16.18 13.74 14.15
CA ILE A 433 14.84 14.27 13.85
C ILE A 433 13.77 13.24 14.26
N VAL A 434 13.93 11.98 13.86
CA VAL A 434 13.00 10.89 14.24
C VAL A 434 12.85 10.80 15.76
N THR A 435 13.97 10.77 16.48
CA THR A 435 13.98 10.72 17.96
C THR A 435 13.30 11.94 18.58
N ALA A 436 13.63 13.15 18.12
CA ALA A 436 13.09 14.37 18.68
C ALA A 436 11.58 14.53 18.43
N THR A 437 11.09 14.07 17.28
CA THR A 437 9.68 14.22 16.89
C THR A 437 8.78 13.13 17.48
N ASN A 438 9.32 11.96 17.83
CA ASN A 438 8.57 10.82 18.38
C ASN A 438 8.64 10.69 19.92
N ARG A 439 9.30 11.60 20.62
CA ARG A 439 9.46 11.60 22.09
C ARG A 439 8.13 11.58 22.90
N GLN A 440 6.99 11.72 22.28
CA GLN A 440 5.69 11.76 22.97
C GLN A 440 5.08 10.37 23.25
N THR A 441 5.78 9.27 22.94
CA THR A 441 5.31 7.88 23.15
C THR A 441 6.29 7.11 24.05
N GLN A 442 5.78 6.11 24.78
CA GLN A 442 6.51 5.27 25.75
C GLN A 442 7.61 4.34 25.17
N VAL A 443 8.05 4.53 23.94
CA VAL A 443 9.28 3.87 23.43
C VAL A 443 10.46 4.65 24.00
N THR A 444 11.35 3.99 24.74
CA THR A 444 12.48 4.67 25.35
C THR A 444 13.43 5.19 24.27
N ASN A 445 13.96 6.41 24.46
CA ASN A 445 14.91 7.02 23.50
C ASN A 445 16.16 6.15 23.30
N GLU A 446 16.49 5.32 24.27
CA GLU A 446 17.60 4.38 24.25
C GLU A 446 17.36 3.25 23.24
N ASP A 447 16.13 2.75 23.14
CA ASP A 447 15.76 1.68 22.19
C ASP A 447 15.83 2.15 20.73
N LEU A 448 15.37 3.36 20.44
CA LEU A 448 15.44 3.94 19.09
C LEU A 448 16.89 4.26 18.66
N TYR A 449 17.68 4.77 19.58
CA TYR A 449 19.08 5.09 19.32
C TYR A 449 19.94 3.83 19.13
N ALA A 450 19.71 2.82 19.97
CA ALA A 450 20.37 1.52 19.88
C ALA A 450 20.04 0.83 18.55
N LEU A 451 18.79 0.88 18.09
CA LEU A 451 18.36 0.32 16.80
C LEU A 451 19.08 0.99 15.62
N GLY A 452 19.18 2.32 15.61
CA GLY A 452 19.89 3.05 14.55
C GLY A 452 21.39 2.73 14.52
N THR A 453 22.04 2.70 15.67
CA THR A 453 23.48 2.39 15.80
C THR A 453 23.76 0.92 15.49
N PHE A 454 22.92 0.01 15.97
CA PHE A 454 23.04 -1.42 15.68
C PHE A 454 22.88 -1.70 14.19
N ALA A 455 21.86 -1.13 13.56
CA ALA A 455 21.59 -1.28 12.14
C ALA A 455 22.75 -0.80 11.26
N LYS A 456 23.38 0.34 11.60
CA LYS A 456 24.59 0.83 10.92
C LYS A 456 25.77 -0.14 11.05
N LYS A 457 26.00 -0.65 12.27
CA LYS A 457 27.07 -1.64 12.51
C LYS A 457 26.82 -2.92 11.71
N LEU A 458 25.56 -3.37 11.68
CA LEU A 458 25.16 -4.58 10.95
C LEU A 458 25.35 -4.41 9.43
N GLU A 459 24.92 -3.29 8.86
CA GLU A 459 25.14 -2.96 7.44
C GLU A 459 26.63 -2.99 7.09
N GLY A 460 27.45 -2.28 7.86
CA GLY A 460 28.90 -2.28 7.68
C GLY A 460 29.51 -3.67 7.81
N PHE A 461 29.03 -4.48 8.76
CA PHE A 461 29.52 -5.83 8.99
C PHE A 461 29.15 -6.77 7.82
N LEU A 462 27.91 -6.79 7.39
CA LEU A 462 27.45 -7.64 6.27
C LEU A 462 28.16 -7.27 4.96
N SER A 463 28.37 -5.99 4.72
CA SER A 463 29.06 -5.48 3.53
C SER A 463 30.59 -5.66 3.55
N SER A 464 31.19 -5.95 4.71
CA SER A 464 32.63 -6.13 4.85
C SER A 464 33.17 -7.46 4.30
N TYR A 465 32.29 -8.43 4.03
CA TYR A 465 32.68 -9.72 3.48
C TYR A 465 33.10 -9.61 2.00
N ASN A 466 33.82 -10.63 1.51
CA ASN A 466 34.25 -10.71 0.10
C ASN A 466 33.04 -10.86 -0.84
N ASN A 467 33.22 -10.51 -2.11
CA ASN A 467 32.15 -10.42 -3.10
C ASN A 467 31.17 -11.60 -3.13
N ASP A 468 31.65 -12.84 -2.99
CA ASP A 468 30.80 -14.04 -3.02
C ASP A 468 30.02 -14.30 -1.72
N GLN A 469 30.45 -13.67 -0.63
CA GLN A 469 29.86 -13.82 0.69
C GLN A 469 29.20 -12.52 1.19
N ARG A 470 29.34 -11.43 0.41
CA ARG A 470 28.83 -10.12 0.78
C ARG A 470 27.30 -10.10 0.72
N LEU A 471 26.70 -9.63 1.79
CA LEU A 471 25.28 -9.31 1.90
C LEU A 471 25.12 -7.82 2.17
N TYR A 472 23.95 -7.29 1.88
CA TYR A 472 23.61 -5.87 2.04
C TYR A 472 22.40 -5.76 2.95
N TYR A 473 22.58 -5.24 4.16
CA TYR A 473 21.46 -5.04 5.08
C TYR A 473 20.74 -3.74 4.70
N GLU A 474 19.47 -3.88 4.33
CA GLU A 474 18.63 -2.74 3.97
C GLU A 474 18.05 -2.13 5.24
N ARG A 475 18.52 -0.93 5.58
CA ARG A 475 18.00 -0.18 6.71
C ARG A 475 16.76 0.61 6.35
N ARG A 476 16.61 0.99 5.09
CA ARG A 476 15.48 1.75 4.55
C ARG A 476 14.97 1.07 3.29
N SER A 477 13.67 1.18 3.09
CA SER A 477 13.04 0.71 1.86
C SER A 477 13.74 1.25 0.62
N LYS A 478 14.04 0.36 -0.32
CA LYS A 478 14.67 0.67 -1.62
C LYS A 478 16.06 1.32 -1.54
N GLN A 479 16.77 1.19 -0.41
CA GLN A 479 18.09 1.80 -0.19
C GLN A 479 19.11 1.50 -1.29
N TYR A 480 19.04 0.32 -1.87
CA TYR A 480 20.01 -0.14 -2.88
C TYR A 480 19.47 -0.09 -4.31
N ASN A 481 18.25 0.39 -4.55
CA ASN A 481 17.64 0.38 -5.87
C ASN A 481 18.41 1.20 -6.92
N ALA A 482 19.01 2.31 -6.52
CA ALA A 482 19.83 3.15 -7.40
C ALA A 482 21.28 2.67 -7.53
N VAL A 483 21.70 1.63 -6.79
CA VAL A 483 23.09 1.18 -6.77
C VAL A 483 23.26 0.04 -7.77
N SER A 484 23.95 0.33 -8.89
CA SER A 484 24.24 -0.68 -9.91
C SER A 484 25.18 -1.77 -9.39
N GLY A 485 24.96 -3.01 -9.84
CA GLY A 485 25.81 -4.15 -9.54
C GLY A 485 25.50 -4.90 -8.23
N ILE A 486 24.51 -4.46 -7.47
CA ILE A 486 24.00 -5.22 -6.32
C ILE A 486 22.87 -6.16 -6.81
N LYS A 487 23.05 -7.44 -6.55
CA LYS A 487 21.98 -8.43 -6.80
C LYS A 487 20.92 -8.31 -5.71
N LYS A 488 19.66 -8.19 -6.06
CA LYS A 488 18.54 -8.02 -5.10
C LYS A 488 18.43 -9.17 -4.11
N VAL A 489 18.67 -10.40 -4.53
CA VAL A 489 18.71 -11.58 -3.66
C VAL A 489 19.77 -11.52 -2.55
N ARG A 490 20.72 -10.58 -2.60
CA ARG A 490 21.72 -10.33 -1.56
C ARG A 490 21.38 -9.19 -0.62
N ILE A 491 20.26 -8.51 -0.87
CA ILE A 491 19.72 -7.49 0.02
C ILE A 491 18.90 -8.21 1.10
N ILE A 492 19.22 -7.91 2.33
CA ILE A 492 18.54 -8.49 3.51
C ILE A 492 17.72 -7.39 4.15
N THR A 493 16.41 -7.50 4.07
CA THR A 493 15.49 -6.54 4.70
C THR A 493 15.46 -6.73 6.21
N LYS A 494 14.98 -5.73 6.93
CA LYS A 494 14.80 -5.79 8.39
C LYS A 494 13.94 -7.00 8.79
N SER A 495 12.86 -7.26 8.06
CA SER A 495 11.96 -8.39 8.35
C SER A 495 12.63 -9.74 8.12
N GLN A 496 13.36 -9.91 7.03
CA GLN A 496 14.12 -11.13 6.77
C GLN A 496 15.19 -11.37 7.83
N GLN A 497 15.89 -10.31 8.28
CA GLN A 497 16.89 -10.42 9.33
C GLN A 497 16.28 -10.84 10.67
N ILE A 498 15.16 -10.27 11.06
CA ILE A 498 14.45 -10.63 12.29
C ILE A 498 14.00 -12.09 12.23
N ARG A 499 13.34 -12.50 11.15
CA ARG A 499 12.85 -13.87 10.95
C ARG A 499 14.00 -14.90 10.96
N SER A 500 15.05 -14.66 10.19
CA SER A 500 16.20 -15.59 10.11
C SER A 500 16.95 -15.71 11.43
N PHE A 501 17.14 -14.59 12.15
CA PHE A 501 17.78 -14.60 13.46
C PHE A 501 16.94 -15.35 14.50
N ALA A 502 15.64 -15.10 14.54
CA ALA A 502 14.72 -15.78 15.46
C ALA A 502 14.68 -17.28 15.20
N ALA A 503 14.63 -17.72 13.94
CA ALA A 503 14.63 -19.12 13.58
C ALA A 503 15.88 -19.86 14.04
N MET A 504 17.07 -19.23 13.89
CA MET A 504 18.35 -19.90 14.13
C MET A 504 18.92 -19.72 15.54
N PHE A 505 18.67 -18.58 16.18
CA PHE A 505 19.33 -18.20 17.42
C PHE A 505 18.39 -18.00 18.60
N LEU A 506 17.08 -17.88 18.37
CA LEU A 506 16.09 -17.84 19.44
C LEU A 506 15.30 -19.15 19.59
N ASP A 507 15.58 -20.14 18.74
CA ASP A 507 14.88 -21.43 18.70
C ASP A 507 13.36 -21.25 18.44
N GLU A 508 13.01 -20.26 17.62
CA GLU A 508 11.62 -19.92 17.29
C GLU A 508 11.34 -20.04 15.77
N PRO A 509 11.65 -21.19 15.10
CA PRO A 509 11.48 -21.31 13.65
C PRO A 509 10.01 -21.17 13.22
N HIS A 510 9.06 -21.69 13.98
CA HIS A 510 7.63 -21.55 13.71
C HIS A 510 7.16 -20.10 13.82
N ARG A 511 7.69 -19.30 14.77
CA ARG A 511 7.37 -17.88 14.88
C ARG A 511 8.02 -17.05 13.77
N SER A 512 9.15 -17.48 13.26
CA SER A 512 9.82 -16.79 12.15
C SER A 512 9.01 -16.85 10.85
N ILE A 513 8.21 -17.89 10.67
CA ILE A 513 7.31 -18.05 9.54
C ILE A 513 5.99 -17.32 9.81
N SER A 514 5.40 -17.48 10.98
CA SER A 514 3.97 -17.28 11.24
C SER A 514 3.62 -16.18 12.24
N TYR A 515 4.57 -15.60 12.97
CA TYR A 515 4.28 -14.63 14.04
C TYR A 515 5.26 -13.47 14.03
N TYR A 516 5.43 -12.83 12.88
CA TYR A 516 6.38 -11.73 12.71
C TYR A 516 6.12 -10.55 13.65
N ALA A 517 4.85 -10.22 13.90
CA ALA A 517 4.47 -9.16 14.82
C ALA A 517 4.98 -9.40 16.25
N ASP A 518 4.89 -10.65 16.74
CA ASP A 518 5.42 -11.00 18.06
C ASP A 518 6.96 -10.88 18.10
N LEU A 519 7.64 -11.18 16.98
CA LEU A 519 9.09 -11.01 16.88
C LEU A 519 9.49 -9.53 16.87
N GLN A 520 8.70 -8.66 16.27
CA GLN A 520 8.96 -7.21 16.29
C GLN A 520 8.95 -6.66 17.72
N THR A 521 8.12 -7.19 18.64
CA THR A 521 8.10 -6.76 20.05
C THR A 521 9.38 -7.13 20.81
N GLN A 522 10.19 -8.06 20.29
CA GLN A 522 11.45 -8.51 20.89
C GLN A 522 12.67 -7.71 20.40
N VAL A 523 12.47 -6.80 19.43
CA VAL A 523 13.53 -5.93 18.93
C VAL A 523 13.99 -4.97 20.03
N GLY A 524 15.30 -4.77 20.16
CA GLY A 524 15.91 -4.01 21.24
C GLY A 524 16.21 -4.84 22.51
N SER A 525 15.48 -5.93 22.75
CA SER A 525 15.68 -6.81 23.92
C SER A 525 16.38 -8.13 23.58
N ARG A 526 15.77 -8.94 22.72
CA ARG A 526 16.31 -10.26 22.29
C ARG A 526 16.83 -10.24 20.86
N ILE A 527 16.40 -9.28 20.03
CA ILE A 527 16.80 -9.09 18.64
C ILE A 527 17.35 -7.67 18.52
N PHE A 528 18.46 -7.48 17.83
CA PHE A 528 19.16 -6.19 17.68
C PHE A 528 19.52 -5.52 19.01
N SER A 529 19.77 -6.32 20.05
CA SER A 529 20.18 -5.79 21.36
C SER A 529 21.61 -5.22 21.30
N ASP A 530 21.80 -4.11 22.04
CA ASP A 530 23.09 -3.42 22.12
C ASP A 530 24.13 -4.32 22.77
N GLY A 531 25.06 -4.80 22.34
CA GLY A 531 26.01 -5.79 22.87
C GLY A 531 25.94 -7.17 22.22
N HIS A 532 24.98 -7.42 21.33
CA HIS A 532 25.03 -8.60 20.49
C HIS A 532 26.19 -8.54 19.53
N LYS A 533 26.83 -9.70 19.28
CA LYS A 533 27.81 -9.88 18.21
C LYS A 533 27.11 -9.87 16.87
N MET A 534 27.78 -9.38 15.82
CA MET A 534 27.23 -9.31 14.46
C MET A 534 27.26 -10.66 13.74
N ASP A 535 28.17 -11.59 14.14
CA ASP A 535 28.32 -12.89 13.48
C ASP A 535 27.02 -13.71 13.42
N PRO A 536 26.19 -13.83 14.49
CA PRO A 536 24.93 -14.55 14.41
C PRO A 536 23.96 -13.97 13.37
N TYR A 537 23.90 -12.65 13.25
CA TYR A 537 23.07 -11.96 12.27
C TYR A 537 23.56 -12.24 10.83
N TYR A 538 24.86 -12.21 10.61
CA TYR A 538 25.42 -12.57 9.31
C TYR A 538 25.14 -14.05 8.98
N VAL A 539 25.38 -14.96 9.91
CA VAL A 539 25.18 -16.41 9.69
C VAL A 539 23.71 -16.70 9.35
N SER A 540 22.76 -16.11 10.08
CA SER A 540 21.34 -16.31 9.80
C SER A 540 20.93 -15.74 8.45
N SER A 541 21.40 -14.55 8.10
CA SER A 541 21.13 -13.95 6.79
C SER A 541 21.76 -14.74 5.65
N TYR A 542 22.99 -15.22 5.84
CA TYR A 542 23.68 -16.01 4.82
C TYR A 542 23.00 -17.36 4.59
N ALA A 543 22.54 -18.03 5.64
CA ALA A 543 21.79 -19.27 5.55
C ALA A 543 20.43 -19.04 4.85
N HIS A 544 19.73 -17.96 5.21
CA HIS A 544 18.47 -17.58 4.55
C HIS A 544 18.68 -17.34 3.05
N TRP A 545 19.63 -16.52 2.69
CA TRP A 545 19.97 -16.24 1.28
C TRP A 545 20.33 -17.51 0.51
N ASN A 546 21.16 -18.37 1.10
CA ASN A 546 21.61 -19.61 0.43
C ASN A 546 20.46 -20.62 0.25
N SER A 547 19.56 -20.74 1.21
CA SER A 547 18.38 -21.59 1.12
C SER A 547 17.36 -21.07 0.09
N SER A 548 17.10 -19.79 0.05
CA SER A 548 16.22 -19.16 -0.94
C SER A 548 16.76 -19.33 -2.36
N SER A 549 18.08 -19.16 -2.54
CA SER A 549 18.75 -19.41 -3.83
C SER A 549 18.69 -20.87 -4.24
N ALA A 550 18.79 -21.82 -3.30
CA ALA A 550 18.65 -23.24 -3.59
C ALA A 550 17.21 -23.61 -3.97
N THR A 551 16.21 -23.08 -3.26
CA THR A 551 14.79 -23.35 -3.55
C THR A 551 14.39 -22.83 -4.94
N ALA A 552 14.91 -21.68 -5.37
CA ALA A 552 14.71 -21.16 -6.73
C ALA A 552 15.35 -22.02 -7.83
N LEU A 553 16.31 -22.89 -7.49
CA LEU A 553 16.96 -23.83 -8.41
C LEU A 553 16.27 -25.20 -8.49
N PHE A 554 15.40 -25.53 -7.53
CA PHE A 554 14.73 -26.83 -7.43
C PHE A 554 13.21 -26.77 -7.69
N ARG A 555 12.64 -25.57 -7.88
CA ARG A 555 11.30 -25.36 -8.41
C ARG A 555 11.39 -25.03 -9.89
#